data_3dd8fa49da773729baf97ef6e387ca18
#
_entry.id   3dd8fa49da773729baf97ef6e387ca18
#
_cell.length_a   1.000
_cell.length_b   1.000
_cell.length_c   1.000
_cell.angle_alpha   90.00
_cell.angle_beta   90.00
_cell.angle_gamma   90.00
#
_symmetry.space_group_name_H-M   'P 1'
#
loop_
_entity.id
_entity.type
_entity.pdbx_description
1 polymer ?
#
loop_
_entity_poly.entity_id
_entity_poly.type
_entity_poly.pdbx_seq_one_letter_code
_entity_poly.pdbx_strand_id
1 'polypeptide(L)'
;VDGHCTVIYSGSVEAPSLLPSYETSDELLEALASDGDDFAPSLLYAIAAAEEGCSFVNAASQDTLCPGLCELAEKNNAYCLGTDFKAGQTKFKTQVVEYLENLAFNVKVVASSNHLGNNDMRNLALGSATQEKTRKAKLRVKSRIFSSDIDHHVSVQYTPFIGDEKRDYVEYTSEAFLSQ
;
A
#
# COMPACT_ATOMS: atom_id res chain seq x y z
N VAL A 1 -19.34 -8.23 -22.61
CA VAL A 1 -20.08 -7.52 -21.54
C VAL A 1 -20.28 -6.09 -22.04
N ASP A 2 -21.51 -5.69 -22.33
CA ASP A 2 -21.84 -4.31 -22.71
C ASP A 2 -21.74 -3.43 -21.44
N GLY A 3 -20.58 -2.91 -21.14
CA GLY A 3 -20.37 -2.04 -19.99
C GLY A 3 -18.88 -1.92 -19.62
N HIS A 4 -18.55 -0.84 -18.91
CA HIS A 4 -17.20 -0.62 -18.42
C HIS A 4 -16.87 -1.62 -17.30
N CYS A 5 -15.78 -2.37 -17.45
CA CYS A 5 -15.31 -3.31 -16.45
C CYS A 5 -14.26 -2.67 -15.54
N THR A 6 -14.28 -3.01 -14.26
CA THR A 6 -13.24 -2.61 -13.30
C THR A 6 -12.71 -3.84 -12.58
N VAL A 7 -11.42 -4.06 -12.66
CA VAL A 7 -10.70 -5.12 -11.94
C VAL A 7 -10.18 -4.54 -10.64
N ILE A 8 -10.55 -5.14 -9.50
CA ILE A 8 -10.07 -4.75 -8.17
C ILE A 8 -9.13 -5.84 -7.66
N TYR A 9 -7.87 -5.51 -7.49
CA TYR A 9 -6.87 -6.43 -6.95
C TYR A 9 -6.71 -6.23 -5.44
N SER A 10 -7.10 -7.25 -4.67
CA SER A 10 -7.03 -7.25 -3.20
C SER A 10 -6.22 -8.43 -2.64
N GLY A 11 -5.21 -8.87 -3.37
CA GLY A 11 -4.34 -9.98 -2.98
C GLY A 11 -3.43 -9.66 -1.80
N SER A 12 -2.77 -10.70 -1.29
CA SER A 12 -1.71 -10.58 -0.29
C SER A 12 -0.50 -9.82 -0.86
N VAL A 13 0.38 -9.38 0.04
CA VAL A 13 1.66 -8.77 -0.35
C VAL A 13 2.48 -9.78 -1.16
N GLU A 14 2.86 -9.39 -2.35
CA GLU A 14 3.69 -10.16 -3.27
C GLU A 14 5.14 -9.65 -3.29
N ALA A 15 6.05 -10.44 -3.85
CA ALA A 15 7.38 -9.95 -4.13
C ALA A 15 7.31 -8.80 -5.14
N PRO A 16 7.96 -7.65 -4.89
CA PRO A 16 7.99 -6.58 -5.86
C PRO A 16 8.73 -7.04 -7.12
N SER A 17 8.30 -6.56 -8.27
CA SER A 17 9.06 -6.70 -9.49
C SER A 17 10.49 -6.18 -9.29
N LEU A 18 11.48 -6.93 -9.71
CA LEU A 18 12.89 -6.51 -9.65
C LEU A 18 13.24 -5.47 -10.73
N LEU A 19 12.33 -5.27 -11.68
CA LEU A 19 12.53 -4.43 -12.83
C LEU A 19 12.35 -2.93 -12.48
N PRO A 20 13.04 -2.03 -13.20
CA PRO A 20 12.87 -0.59 -13.03
C PRO A 20 11.45 -0.15 -13.32
N SER A 21 11.09 1.03 -12.84
CA SER A 21 9.82 1.67 -13.20
C SER A 21 9.80 1.88 -14.72
N TYR A 22 8.78 1.33 -15.40
CA TYR A 22 8.61 1.55 -16.83
C TYR A 22 7.99 2.93 -17.06
N GLU A 23 8.68 3.76 -17.84
CA GLU A 23 8.22 5.13 -18.13
C GLU A 23 7.17 5.16 -19.23
N THR A 24 7.22 4.22 -20.19
CA THR A 24 6.29 4.13 -21.31
C THR A 24 5.61 2.78 -21.38
N SER A 25 4.43 2.72 -22.02
CA SER A 25 3.71 1.47 -22.26
C SER A 25 4.48 0.54 -23.20
N ASP A 26 5.24 1.08 -24.14
CA ASP A 26 6.02 0.28 -25.08
C ASP A 26 7.17 -0.44 -24.36
N GLU A 27 7.90 0.25 -23.49
CA GLU A 27 8.91 -0.36 -22.62
C GLU A 27 8.33 -1.47 -21.73
N LEU A 28 7.15 -1.22 -21.17
CA LEU A 28 6.45 -2.19 -20.31
C LEU A 28 6.09 -3.46 -21.09
N LEU A 29 5.54 -3.33 -22.29
CA LEU A 29 5.12 -4.45 -23.13
C LEU A 29 6.31 -5.20 -23.74
N GLU A 30 7.38 -4.50 -24.15
CA GLU A 30 8.62 -5.11 -24.62
C GLU A 30 9.28 -5.94 -23.51
N ALA A 31 9.33 -5.42 -22.29
CA ALA A 31 9.86 -6.14 -21.16
C ALA A 31 9.00 -7.39 -20.82
N LEU A 32 7.69 -7.28 -20.86
CA LEU A 32 6.78 -8.41 -20.67
C LEU A 32 7.02 -9.52 -21.71
N ALA A 33 7.26 -9.14 -22.97
CA ALA A 33 7.52 -10.09 -24.04
C ALA A 33 8.89 -10.79 -23.92
N SER A 34 9.87 -10.14 -23.30
CA SER A 34 11.24 -10.63 -23.17
C SER A 34 11.48 -11.46 -21.92
N ASP A 35 10.87 -11.11 -20.79
CA ASP A 35 11.15 -11.72 -19.48
C ASP A 35 9.95 -11.64 -18.52
N GLY A 36 8.84 -12.26 -18.94
CA GLY A 36 7.58 -12.22 -18.18
C GLY A 36 7.64 -12.85 -16.77
N ASP A 37 8.66 -13.66 -16.48
CA ASP A 37 8.79 -14.37 -15.19
C ASP A 37 9.18 -13.43 -14.02
N ASP A 38 9.75 -12.25 -14.32
CA ASP A 38 10.14 -11.28 -13.30
C ASP A 38 9.03 -10.25 -12.93
N PHE A 39 7.87 -10.38 -13.55
CA PHE A 39 6.73 -9.51 -13.27
C PHE A 39 5.98 -9.94 -12.02
N ALA A 40 5.68 -8.96 -11.15
CA ALA A 40 4.79 -9.21 -10.04
C ALA A 40 3.39 -9.58 -10.53
N PRO A 41 2.70 -10.56 -9.93
CA PRO A 41 1.37 -11.00 -10.35
C PRO A 41 0.37 -9.85 -10.49
N SER A 42 0.35 -8.88 -9.57
CA SER A 42 -0.55 -7.72 -9.65
C SER A 42 -0.32 -6.89 -10.91
N LEU A 43 0.93 -6.74 -11.36
CA LEU A 43 1.26 -6.00 -12.56
C LEU A 43 0.77 -6.72 -13.82
N LEU A 44 0.87 -8.05 -13.87
CA LEU A 44 0.32 -8.85 -14.98
C LEU A 44 -1.20 -8.69 -15.10
N TYR A 45 -1.92 -8.75 -13.97
CA TYR A 45 -3.37 -8.50 -13.97
C TYR A 45 -3.72 -7.06 -14.37
N ALA A 46 -2.89 -6.10 -13.99
CA ALA A 46 -3.11 -4.71 -14.34
C ALA A 46 -2.89 -4.45 -15.84
N ILE A 47 -1.85 -5.03 -16.44
CA ILE A 47 -1.58 -4.97 -17.89
C ILE A 47 -2.74 -5.61 -18.65
N ALA A 48 -3.14 -6.83 -18.29
CA ALA A 48 -4.26 -7.52 -18.95
C ALA A 48 -5.56 -6.72 -18.86
N ALA A 49 -5.87 -6.13 -17.68
CA ALA A 49 -7.03 -5.28 -17.52
C ALA A 49 -6.96 -4.04 -18.45
N ALA A 50 -5.81 -3.37 -18.51
CA ALA A 50 -5.62 -2.18 -19.34
C ALA A 50 -5.73 -2.51 -20.84
N GLU A 51 -5.17 -3.62 -21.32
CA GLU A 51 -5.27 -4.07 -22.71
C GLU A 51 -6.72 -4.38 -23.12
N GLU A 52 -7.53 -4.92 -22.21
CA GLU A 52 -8.94 -5.19 -22.43
C GLU A 52 -9.85 -3.96 -22.22
N GLY A 53 -9.26 -2.77 -22.03
CA GLY A 53 -10.03 -1.54 -21.77
C GLY A 53 -10.76 -1.53 -20.43
N CYS A 54 -10.34 -2.38 -19.49
CA CYS A 54 -10.87 -2.43 -18.13
C CYS A 54 -10.06 -1.55 -17.19
N SER A 55 -10.73 -0.80 -16.33
CA SER A 55 -10.03 -0.05 -15.27
C SER A 55 -9.45 -0.99 -14.22
N PHE A 56 -8.29 -0.62 -13.66
CA PHE A 56 -7.61 -1.41 -12.62
C PHE A 56 -7.50 -0.62 -11.31
N VAL A 57 -7.88 -1.25 -10.20
CA VAL A 57 -7.76 -0.69 -8.86
C VAL A 57 -6.86 -1.57 -8.01
N ASN A 58 -5.68 -1.08 -7.65
CA ASN A 58 -4.83 -1.74 -6.68
C ASN A 58 -5.34 -1.46 -5.27
N ALA A 59 -5.97 -2.44 -4.64
CA ALA A 59 -6.46 -2.38 -3.27
C ALA A 59 -5.49 -2.97 -2.25
N ALA A 60 -4.37 -3.52 -2.71
CA ALA A 60 -3.35 -4.14 -1.89
C ALA A 60 -2.15 -3.20 -1.63
N SER A 61 -1.27 -3.60 -0.73
CA SER A 61 -0.18 -2.73 -0.24
C SER A 61 1.07 -2.70 -1.13
N GLN A 62 1.15 -3.50 -2.19
CA GLN A 62 2.24 -3.46 -3.14
C GLN A 62 2.17 -2.26 -4.09
N ASP A 63 3.31 -1.85 -4.60
CA ASP A 63 3.44 -0.74 -5.54
C ASP A 63 3.35 -1.29 -6.97
N THR A 64 2.12 -1.42 -7.48
CA THR A 64 1.84 -2.01 -8.80
C THR A 64 1.87 -0.98 -9.92
N LEU A 65 1.49 0.28 -9.62
CA LEU A 65 1.30 1.30 -10.65
C LEU A 65 2.64 1.92 -11.06
N CYS A 66 2.92 1.92 -12.37
CA CYS A 66 4.03 2.63 -12.99
C CYS A 66 3.53 3.55 -14.11
N PRO A 67 4.34 4.53 -14.56
CA PRO A 67 3.93 5.44 -15.64
C PRO A 67 3.50 4.71 -16.90
N GLY A 68 4.26 3.71 -17.35
CA GLY A 68 3.94 2.91 -18.55
C GLY A 68 2.59 2.19 -18.47
N LEU A 69 2.21 1.69 -17.28
CA LEU A 69 0.89 1.09 -17.07
C LEU A 69 -0.23 2.15 -17.15
N CYS A 70 0.00 3.33 -16.58
CA CYS A 70 -0.97 4.43 -16.66
C CYS A 70 -1.17 4.89 -18.11
N GLU A 71 -0.09 5.00 -18.88
CA GLU A 71 -0.13 5.32 -20.31
C GLU A 71 -0.88 4.24 -21.12
N LEU A 72 -0.64 2.96 -20.83
CA LEU A 72 -1.36 1.84 -21.47
C LEU A 72 -2.86 1.91 -21.20
N ALA A 73 -3.24 2.16 -19.96
CA ALA A 73 -4.65 2.31 -19.58
C ALA A 73 -5.29 3.52 -20.30
N GLU A 74 -4.60 4.66 -20.36
CA GLU A 74 -5.08 5.86 -21.07
C GLU A 74 -5.30 5.59 -22.54
N LYS A 75 -4.35 4.92 -23.23
CA LYS A 75 -4.46 4.50 -24.64
C LYS A 75 -5.71 3.64 -24.90
N ASN A 76 -6.16 2.86 -23.91
CA ASN A 76 -7.31 1.97 -23.99
C ASN A 76 -8.59 2.52 -23.30
N ASN A 77 -8.63 3.83 -23.00
CA ASN A 77 -9.76 4.49 -22.32
C ASN A 77 -10.11 3.87 -20.94
N ALA A 78 -9.14 3.39 -20.22
CA ALA A 78 -9.24 2.82 -18.90
C ALA A 78 -8.52 3.68 -17.85
N TYR A 79 -8.76 3.40 -16.57
CA TYR A 79 -8.13 4.11 -15.44
C TYR A 79 -7.35 3.15 -14.55
N CYS A 80 -6.22 3.62 -14.03
CA CYS A 80 -5.48 2.94 -12.99
C CYS A 80 -5.53 3.74 -11.70
N LEU A 81 -5.95 3.10 -10.61
CA LEU A 81 -6.08 3.70 -9.27
C LEU A 81 -5.41 2.82 -8.23
N GLY A 82 -5.04 3.39 -7.15
CA GLY A 82 -4.55 2.67 -5.99
C GLY A 82 -3.35 3.39 -5.46
N THR A 83 -3.07 3.13 -4.24
CA THR A 83 -2.56 1.93 -3.58
C THR A 83 -3.34 1.68 -2.27
N ASP A 84 -3.34 0.45 -1.75
CA ASP A 84 -3.84 -0.01 -0.46
C ASP A 84 -5.18 0.59 0.01
N PHE A 85 -6.17 -0.22 0.26
CA PHE A 85 -7.42 0.25 0.83
C PHE A 85 -7.24 0.69 2.28
N LYS A 86 -7.73 1.87 2.60
CA LYS A 86 -7.72 2.39 3.96
C LYS A 86 -8.70 1.60 4.84
N ALA A 87 -8.18 0.67 5.62
CA ALA A 87 -8.95 -0.21 6.49
C ALA A 87 -8.22 -0.45 7.83
N GLY A 88 -8.86 -1.17 8.73
CA GLY A 88 -8.26 -1.65 9.98
C GLY A 88 -7.65 -0.51 10.81
N GLN A 89 -6.44 -0.73 11.31
CA GLN A 89 -5.72 0.20 12.19
C GLN A 89 -5.54 1.59 11.59
N THR A 90 -5.30 1.70 10.29
CA THR A 90 -5.12 2.98 9.61
C THR A 90 -6.37 3.85 9.72
N LYS A 91 -7.53 3.25 9.48
CA LYS A 91 -8.83 3.93 9.61
C LYS A 91 -9.12 4.29 11.07
N PHE A 92 -8.86 3.37 11.99
CA PHE A 92 -9.02 3.60 13.42
C PHE A 92 -8.16 4.78 13.89
N LYS A 93 -6.86 4.81 13.55
CA LYS A 93 -5.95 5.90 13.92
C LYS A 93 -6.44 7.26 13.45
N THR A 94 -6.92 7.35 12.22
CA THR A 94 -7.45 8.63 11.69
C THR A 94 -8.65 9.11 12.48
N GLN A 95 -9.58 8.21 12.82
CA GLN A 95 -10.77 8.56 13.59
C GLN A 95 -10.43 9.01 15.01
N VAL A 96 -9.43 8.40 15.65
CA VAL A 96 -8.98 8.83 16.98
C VAL A 96 -8.32 10.21 16.92
N VAL A 97 -7.51 10.50 15.90
CA VAL A 97 -6.92 11.83 15.73
C VAL A 97 -8.00 12.88 15.51
N GLU A 98 -8.93 12.65 14.59
CA GLU A 98 -10.07 13.55 14.37
C GLU A 98 -10.88 13.79 15.66
N TYR A 99 -11.09 12.75 16.46
CA TYR A 99 -11.78 12.87 17.74
C TYR A 99 -11.01 13.75 18.73
N LEU A 100 -9.69 13.55 18.85
CA LEU A 100 -8.84 14.36 19.73
C LEU A 100 -8.81 15.83 19.30
N GLU A 101 -8.67 16.09 18.00
CA GLU A 101 -8.70 17.45 17.44
C GLU A 101 -10.05 18.14 17.70
N ASN A 102 -11.17 17.43 17.58
CA ASN A 102 -12.51 17.95 17.92
C ASN A 102 -12.66 18.30 19.41
N LEU A 103 -11.86 17.69 20.27
CA LEU A 103 -11.76 18.04 21.71
C LEU A 103 -10.74 19.15 21.97
N ALA A 104 -10.22 19.81 20.95
CA ALA A 104 -9.17 20.82 21.00
C ALA A 104 -7.81 20.33 21.56
N PHE A 105 -7.52 19.02 21.42
CA PHE A 105 -6.18 18.51 21.64
C PHE A 105 -5.35 18.71 20.38
N ASN A 106 -4.12 19.17 20.55
CA ASN A 106 -3.16 19.28 19.47
C ASN A 106 -2.31 17.99 19.42
N VAL A 107 -2.66 17.08 18.51
CA VAL A 107 -1.96 15.81 18.36
C VAL A 107 -0.58 16.06 17.76
N LYS A 108 0.47 15.57 18.40
CA LYS A 108 1.88 15.74 17.99
C LYS A 108 2.50 14.46 17.43
N VAL A 109 2.20 13.33 18.06
CA VAL A 109 2.80 12.04 17.69
C VAL A 109 1.75 10.95 17.66
N VAL A 110 1.80 10.11 16.65
CA VAL A 110 1.09 8.83 16.60
C VAL A 110 2.12 7.73 16.40
N ALA A 111 2.36 6.94 17.43
CA ALA A 111 3.27 5.80 17.35
C ALA A 111 2.49 4.49 17.38
N SER A 112 2.79 3.58 16.47
CA SER A 112 2.07 2.29 16.39
C SER A 112 3.00 1.12 16.13
N SER A 113 2.66 0.00 16.76
CA SER A 113 3.34 -1.29 16.55
C SER A 113 2.31 -2.32 16.10
N ASN A 114 2.58 -2.97 14.98
CA ASN A 114 1.74 -4.00 14.39
C ASN A 114 2.41 -5.36 14.61
N HIS A 115 1.70 -6.28 15.25
CA HIS A 115 2.16 -7.64 15.51
C HIS A 115 1.27 -8.62 14.71
N LEU A 116 1.88 -9.42 13.85
CA LEU A 116 1.22 -10.50 13.13
C LEU A 116 2.14 -11.72 13.07
N GLY A 117 1.51 -12.90 13.07
CA GLY A 117 2.22 -14.19 12.97
C GLY A 117 2.05 -14.89 11.63
N ASN A 118 1.40 -14.27 10.65
CA ASN A 118 1.14 -14.86 9.33
C ASN A 118 2.35 -14.78 8.39
N ASN A 119 2.26 -15.45 7.24
CA ASN A 119 3.33 -15.49 6.26
C ASN A 119 3.63 -14.14 5.61
N ASP A 120 2.62 -13.27 5.42
CA ASP A 120 2.82 -11.92 4.90
C ASP A 120 3.75 -11.13 5.81
N MET A 121 3.52 -11.20 7.11
CA MET A 121 4.36 -10.52 8.09
C MET A 121 5.75 -11.16 8.19
N ARG A 122 5.84 -12.50 8.09
CA ARG A 122 7.11 -13.20 8.01
C ARG A 122 7.93 -12.71 6.83
N ASN A 123 7.31 -12.60 5.65
CA ASN A 123 7.97 -12.06 4.45
C ASN A 123 8.46 -10.63 4.63
N LEU A 124 7.69 -9.77 5.30
CA LEU A 124 8.09 -8.40 5.58
C LEU A 124 9.21 -8.28 6.62
N ALA A 125 9.36 -9.26 7.52
CA ALA A 125 10.32 -9.24 8.60
C ALA A 125 11.69 -9.87 8.25
N LEU A 126 11.75 -10.76 7.26
CA LEU A 126 12.95 -11.59 6.97
C LEU A 126 14.09 -10.86 6.23
N GLY A 127 14.00 -9.58 5.94
CA GLY A 127 15.17 -8.72 5.70
C GLY A 127 15.95 -8.89 4.39
N SER A 128 15.38 -9.47 3.33
CA SER A 128 16.01 -9.41 2.00
C SER A 128 15.90 -7.98 1.41
N ALA A 129 16.78 -7.60 0.48
CA ALA A 129 16.73 -6.29 -0.18
C ALA A 129 15.38 -6.02 -0.88
N THR A 130 14.74 -7.06 -1.37
CA THR A 130 13.42 -7.04 -2.00
C THR A 130 12.33 -6.76 -0.96
N GLN A 131 12.45 -7.36 0.20
CA GLN A 131 11.52 -7.17 1.32
C GLN A 131 11.64 -5.78 1.95
N GLU A 132 12.84 -5.21 1.94
CA GLU A 132 13.06 -3.82 2.38
C GLU A 132 12.32 -2.81 1.50
N LYS A 133 12.28 -3.02 0.18
CA LYS A 133 11.48 -2.18 -0.74
C LYS A 133 9.98 -2.30 -0.45
N THR A 134 9.46 -3.51 -0.29
CA THR A 134 8.05 -3.75 0.04
C THR A 134 7.68 -3.14 1.40
N ARG A 135 8.55 -3.30 2.40
CA ARG A 135 8.36 -2.68 3.71
C ARG A 135 8.33 -1.17 3.63
N LYS A 136 9.25 -0.56 2.86
CA LYS A 136 9.29 0.89 2.64
C LYS A 136 8.05 1.39 1.91
N ALA A 137 7.58 0.68 0.88
CA ALA A 137 6.34 1.03 0.18
C ALA A 137 5.14 1.03 1.13
N LYS A 138 4.97 -0.03 1.93
CA LYS A 138 3.90 -0.14 2.92
C LYS A 138 3.97 0.95 4.01
N LEU A 139 5.17 1.30 4.47
CA LEU A 139 5.38 2.37 5.45
C LEU A 139 5.11 3.75 4.82
N ARG A 140 5.51 3.97 3.56
CA ARG A 140 5.28 5.23 2.83
C ARG A 140 3.80 5.56 2.69
N VAL A 141 2.97 4.57 2.40
CA VAL A 141 1.51 4.75 2.34
C VAL A 141 0.97 5.15 3.71
N LYS A 142 1.41 4.47 4.75
CA LYS A 142 0.96 4.72 6.13
C LYS A 142 1.43 6.07 6.69
N SER A 143 2.60 6.57 6.29
CA SER A 143 3.13 7.84 6.76
C SER A 143 2.41 9.08 6.22
N ARG A 144 1.63 8.94 5.14
CA ARG A 144 0.90 10.05 4.50
C ARG A 144 -0.54 10.23 5.00
N ILE A 145 -0.92 9.55 6.06
CA ILE A 145 -2.31 9.54 6.55
C ILE A 145 -2.66 10.82 7.33
N PHE A 146 -1.67 11.44 7.94
CA PHE A 146 -1.83 12.62 8.77
C PHE A 146 -1.22 13.86 8.11
N SER A 147 -1.57 15.03 8.62
CA SER A 147 -0.92 16.29 8.25
C SER A 147 0.58 16.25 8.55
N SER A 148 1.35 17.15 7.90
CA SER A 148 2.81 17.25 8.10
C SER A 148 3.23 17.59 9.53
N ASP A 149 2.28 18.05 10.35
CA ASP A 149 2.53 18.52 11.72
C ASP A 149 2.43 17.40 12.76
N ILE A 150 1.97 16.21 12.34
CA ILE A 150 1.87 15.02 13.18
C ILE A 150 2.99 14.05 12.82
N ASP A 151 3.87 13.78 13.77
CA ASP A 151 4.91 12.77 13.61
C ASP A 151 4.31 11.36 13.72
N HIS A 152 4.41 10.57 12.65
CA HIS A 152 3.78 9.26 12.56
C HIS A 152 4.80 8.13 12.41
N HIS A 153 4.93 7.34 13.47
CA HIS A 153 5.82 6.17 13.51
C HIS A 153 5.03 4.85 13.38
N VAL A 154 5.53 3.97 12.54
CA VAL A 154 4.95 2.63 12.37
C VAL A 154 6.05 1.59 12.45
N SER A 155 5.95 0.70 13.43
CA SER A 155 6.74 -0.53 13.49
C SER A 155 5.92 -1.75 13.10
N VAL A 156 6.60 -2.76 12.56
CA VAL A 156 6.00 -4.01 12.10
C VAL A 156 6.82 -5.15 12.69
N GLN A 157 6.17 -6.06 13.41
CA GLN A 157 6.85 -7.16 14.10
C GLN A 157 6.23 -8.50 13.73
N TYR A 158 7.07 -9.44 13.31
CA TYR A 158 6.66 -10.81 13.10
C TYR A 158 6.62 -11.54 14.45
N THR A 159 5.44 -12.05 14.80
CA THR A 159 5.19 -12.74 16.08
C THR A 159 4.49 -14.07 15.81
N PRO A 160 5.26 -15.14 15.47
CA PRO A 160 4.71 -16.37 14.91
C PRO A 160 3.68 -17.07 15.82
N PHE A 161 3.80 -16.97 17.14
CA PHE A 161 2.92 -17.67 18.08
C PHE A 161 1.49 -17.12 18.14
N ILE A 162 1.22 -15.92 17.57
CA ILE A 162 -0.15 -15.39 17.49
C ILE A 162 -0.89 -15.82 16.21
N GLY A 163 -0.20 -16.53 15.29
CA GLY A 163 -0.79 -16.99 14.03
C GLY A 163 -1.35 -15.84 13.19
N ASP A 164 -2.54 -16.01 12.64
CA ASP A 164 -3.20 -15.01 11.79
C ASP A 164 -3.88 -13.88 12.58
N GLU A 165 -3.86 -13.94 13.91
CA GLU A 165 -4.34 -12.83 14.73
C GLU A 165 -3.45 -11.60 14.52
N LYS A 166 -4.08 -10.44 14.45
CA LYS A 166 -3.40 -9.16 14.43
C LYS A 166 -3.56 -8.46 15.77
N ARG A 167 -2.46 -8.08 16.38
CA ARG A 167 -2.41 -7.29 17.61
C ARG A 167 -1.71 -5.98 17.33
N ASP A 168 -2.39 -4.88 17.63
CA ASP A 168 -1.87 -3.55 17.40
C ASP A 168 -1.81 -2.77 18.72
N TYR A 169 -0.70 -2.09 18.92
CA TYR A 169 -0.55 -1.07 19.96
C TYR A 169 -0.43 0.29 19.28
N VAL A 170 -1.18 1.28 19.78
CA VAL A 170 -1.11 2.65 19.26
C VAL A 170 -1.05 3.63 20.42
N GLU A 171 -0.06 4.50 20.38
CA GLU A 171 0.13 5.59 21.33
C GLU A 171 -0.11 6.93 20.63
N TYR A 172 -0.83 7.81 21.30
CA TYR A 172 -1.08 9.17 20.87
C TYR A 172 -0.52 10.14 21.89
N THR A 173 0.37 11.03 21.43
CA THR A 173 0.86 12.13 22.25
C THR A 173 0.22 13.42 21.77
N SER A 174 -0.45 14.12 22.66
CA SER A 174 -1.16 15.37 22.37
C SER A 174 -0.95 16.39 23.47
N GLU A 175 -1.01 17.66 23.08
CA GLU A 175 -0.98 18.80 23.99
C GLU A 175 -2.42 19.30 24.19
N ALA A 176 -2.84 19.46 25.43
CA ALA A 176 -4.08 20.13 25.78
C ALA A 176 -3.85 21.64 25.91
N PHE A 177 -4.89 22.42 25.65
CA PHE A 177 -4.82 23.89 25.68
C PHE A 177 -4.28 24.49 27.00
N LEU A 178 -4.36 23.75 28.11
CA LEU A 178 -3.91 24.16 29.45
C LEU A 178 -2.70 23.39 29.97
N SER A 179 -2.08 22.52 29.20
CA SER A 179 -0.84 21.87 29.61
C SER A 179 0.34 22.80 29.30
N GLN A 180 0.77 23.53 30.29
CA GLN A 180 2.10 24.14 30.35
C GLN A 180 3.11 23.10 30.87
#